data_b7fc125bd3d94948e3ab7459a5f27926
#
_entry.id   b7fc125bd3d94948e3ab7459a5f27926
#
_cell.length_a   1.000
_cell.length_b   1.000
_cell.length_c   1.000
_cell.angle_alpha   90.00
_cell.angle_beta   90.00
_cell.angle_gamma   90.00
#
_symmetry.space_group_name_H-M   'P 1'
#
loop_
_entity.id
_entity.type
_entity.pdbx_description
1 polymer ?
#
loop_
_entity_poly.entity_id
_entity_poly.type
_entity_poly.pdbx_seq_one_letter_code
_entity_poly.pdbx_strand_id
1 'polypeptide(L)'
;MKKLKQKGQAVIEFAVVLPLFVLFLFGIIYSGMLFYDYISLSNLARSAAREAAIVQNTDKIGDIENHYSQKVGTLLTHLYEPKPEKEGDPVFKVELKPPSAEDSDPSIEVTIRMERNVSSGLLEIILPEDYTIIYYMRRDVQPAG
;
A
#
# COMPACT_ATOMS: atom_id res chain seq x y z
N MET A 1 24.43 -8.19 52.84
CA MET A 1 23.12 -8.68 52.39
C MET A 1 22.28 -7.66 51.56
N LYS A 2 22.39 -6.34 51.80
CA LYS A 2 21.63 -5.31 51.01
C LYS A 2 21.99 -5.28 49.50
N LYS A 3 23.27 -5.46 49.12
CA LYS A 3 23.74 -5.42 47.72
C LYS A 3 23.19 -6.56 46.83
N LEU A 4 22.88 -7.72 47.38
CA LEU A 4 22.30 -8.84 46.64
C LEU A 4 20.81 -8.61 46.32
N LYS A 5 20.05 -7.98 47.22
CA LYS A 5 18.66 -7.61 47.00
C LYS A 5 18.51 -6.55 45.88
N GLN A 6 19.42 -5.57 45.84
CA GLN A 6 19.41 -4.52 44.79
C GLN A 6 19.71 -5.09 43.39
N LYS A 7 20.63 -6.08 43.29
CA LYS A 7 20.90 -6.73 42.00
C LYS A 7 19.70 -7.55 41.49
N GLY A 8 18.98 -8.23 42.40
CA GLY A 8 17.76 -8.97 42.02
C GLY A 8 16.62 -8.06 41.57
N GLN A 9 16.46 -6.92 42.22
CA GLN A 9 15.43 -5.95 41.84
C GLN A 9 15.70 -5.36 40.46
N ALA A 10 16.92 -4.97 40.13
CA ALA A 10 17.29 -4.45 38.81
C ALA A 10 17.08 -5.48 37.69
N VAL A 11 17.30 -6.77 37.98
CA VAL A 11 17.05 -7.84 36.99
C VAL A 11 15.54 -7.99 36.72
N ILE A 12 14.69 -7.86 37.73
CA ILE A 12 13.24 -7.94 37.58
C ILE A 12 12.73 -6.73 36.79
N GLU A 13 13.20 -5.52 37.10
CA GLU A 13 12.85 -4.31 36.36
C GLU A 13 13.24 -4.42 34.87
N PHE A 14 14.44 -4.90 34.58
CA PHE A 14 14.91 -5.14 33.22
C PHE A 14 14.09 -6.22 32.49
N ALA A 15 13.73 -7.31 33.20
CA ALA A 15 12.92 -8.37 32.60
C ALA A 15 11.51 -7.93 32.21
N VAL A 16 10.95 -6.90 32.85
CA VAL A 16 9.64 -6.32 32.49
C VAL A 16 9.80 -5.29 31.36
N VAL A 17 10.83 -4.47 31.40
CA VAL A 17 11.05 -3.40 30.42
C VAL A 17 11.49 -3.95 29.07
N LEU A 18 12.30 -5.01 29.06
CA LEU A 18 12.85 -5.58 27.82
C LEU A 18 11.78 -6.05 26.83
N PRO A 19 10.76 -6.83 27.21
CA PRO A 19 9.70 -7.24 26.30
C PRO A 19 8.93 -6.05 25.72
N LEU A 20 8.66 -5.02 26.53
CA LEU A 20 7.98 -3.82 26.11
C LEU A 20 8.80 -3.03 25.08
N PHE A 21 10.11 -2.92 25.33
CA PHE A 21 11.05 -2.27 24.43
C PHE A 21 11.13 -3.01 23.07
N VAL A 22 11.22 -4.34 23.10
CA VAL A 22 11.25 -5.18 21.90
C VAL A 22 9.96 -5.03 21.09
N LEU A 23 8.80 -5.02 21.76
CA LEU A 23 7.51 -4.81 21.10
C LEU A 23 7.45 -3.43 20.43
N PHE A 24 7.93 -2.39 21.10
CA PHE A 24 7.97 -1.04 20.54
C PHE A 24 8.93 -0.95 19.34
N LEU A 25 10.08 -1.60 19.42
CA LEU A 25 11.07 -1.66 18.33
C LEU A 25 10.48 -2.34 17.10
N PHE A 26 9.82 -3.48 17.26
CA PHE A 26 9.14 -4.16 16.15
C PHE A 26 8.00 -3.30 15.57
N GLY A 27 7.25 -2.61 16.42
CA GLY A 27 6.21 -1.66 15.96
C GLY A 27 6.75 -0.60 15.02
N ILE A 28 7.91 -0.01 15.34
CA ILE A 28 8.56 0.99 14.47
C ILE A 28 9.02 0.37 13.16
N ILE A 29 9.64 -0.81 13.20
CA ILE A 29 10.13 -1.50 11.99
C ILE A 29 8.97 -1.83 11.05
N TYR A 30 7.91 -2.45 11.55
CA TYR A 30 6.75 -2.82 10.71
C TYR A 30 6.01 -1.60 10.18
N SER A 31 5.89 -0.54 10.97
CA SER A 31 5.33 0.72 10.48
C SER A 31 6.17 1.32 9.36
N GLY A 32 7.50 1.28 9.48
CA GLY A 32 8.40 1.75 8.44
C GLY A 32 8.25 0.96 7.13
N MET A 33 8.11 -0.36 7.21
CA MET A 33 7.86 -1.22 6.05
C MET A 33 6.51 -0.90 5.39
N LEU A 34 5.45 -0.73 6.18
CA LEU A 34 4.13 -0.35 5.67
C LEU A 34 4.17 1.02 4.95
N PHE A 35 4.84 2.00 5.54
CA PHE A 35 5.01 3.32 4.92
C PHE A 35 5.78 3.24 3.60
N TYR A 36 6.83 2.43 3.55
CA TYR A 36 7.60 2.22 2.33
C TYR A 36 6.73 1.64 1.22
N ASP A 37 5.97 0.59 1.51
CA ASP A 37 5.05 -0.04 0.56
C ASP A 37 4.00 0.97 0.06
N TYR A 38 3.38 1.71 0.97
CA TYR A 38 2.37 2.71 0.64
C TYR A 38 2.91 3.82 -0.27
N ILE A 39 4.09 4.37 0.02
CA ILE A 39 4.73 5.41 -0.80
C ILE A 39 5.10 4.86 -2.17
N SER A 40 5.67 3.66 -2.23
CA SER A 40 6.08 3.02 -3.48
C SER A 40 4.89 2.77 -4.40
N LEU A 41 3.80 2.23 -3.87
CA LEU A 41 2.58 1.97 -4.61
C LEU A 41 1.86 3.27 -5.03
N SER A 42 1.85 4.29 -4.17
CA SER A 42 1.29 5.60 -4.49
C SER A 42 2.04 6.28 -5.65
N ASN A 43 3.36 6.16 -5.68
CA ASN A 43 4.18 6.65 -6.79
C ASN A 43 3.92 5.86 -8.07
N LEU A 44 3.74 4.54 -7.96
CA LEU A 44 3.40 3.68 -9.09
C LEU A 44 2.03 4.05 -9.67
N ALA A 45 1.01 4.20 -8.81
CA ALA A 45 -0.33 4.63 -9.22
C ALA A 45 -0.32 5.99 -9.92
N ARG A 46 0.45 6.94 -9.39
CA ARG A 46 0.62 8.27 -10.00
C ARG A 46 1.27 8.20 -11.37
N SER A 47 2.28 7.35 -11.54
CA SER A 47 2.98 7.17 -12.81
C SER A 47 2.07 6.56 -13.86
N ALA A 48 1.32 5.52 -13.50
CA ALA A 48 0.34 4.89 -14.37
C ALA A 48 -0.79 5.85 -14.77
N ALA A 49 -1.31 6.63 -13.82
CA ALA A 49 -2.35 7.62 -14.11
C ALA A 49 -1.88 8.68 -15.11
N ARG A 50 -0.63 9.15 -14.99
CA ARG A 50 -0.04 10.10 -15.95
C ARG A 50 0.11 9.48 -17.33
N GLU A 51 0.60 8.26 -17.41
CA GLU A 51 0.74 7.55 -18.68
C GLU A 51 -0.63 7.32 -19.34
N ALA A 52 -1.62 6.87 -18.57
CA ALA A 52 -3.00 6.69 -19.05
C ALA A 52 -3.68 8.00 -19.47
N ALA A 53 -3.35 9.13 -18.82
CA ALA A 53 -3.91 10.44 -19.16
C ALA A 53 -3.47 10.94 -20.54
N ILE A 54 -2.26 10.59 -20.98
CA ILE A 54 -1.67 11.01 -22.25
C ILE A 54 -2.15 10.12 -23.41
N VAL A 55 -2.49 8.87 -23.12
CA VAL A 55 -2.91 7.90 -24.13
C VAL A 55 -4.33 8.22 -24.62
N GLN A 56 -4.45 8.56 -25.91
CA GLN A 56 -5.75 8.85 -26.53
C GLN A 56 -6.56 7.59 -26.83
N ASN A 57 -5.89 6.46 -27.08
CA ASN A 57 -6.54 5.19 -27.41
C ASN A 57 -6.78 4.33 -26.14
N THR A 58 -8.04 4.05 -25.89
CA THR A 58 -8.52 3.23 -24.75
C THR A 58 -7.94 1.81 -24.77
N ASP A 59 -7.62 1.26 -25.94
CA ASP A 59 -7.08 -0.10 -26.07
C ASP A 59 -5.70 -0.26 -25.41
N LYS A 60 -4.94 0.83 -25.30
CA LYS A 60 -3.63 0.85 -24.63
C LYS A 60 -3.70 0.88 -23.11
N ILE A 61 -4.88 1.11 -22.53
CA ILE A 61 -5.03 1.11 -21.06
C ILE A 61 -4.73 -0.27 -20.48
N GLY A 62 -5.15 -1.35 -21.17
CA GLY A 62 -4.83 -2.72 -20.78
C GLY A 62 -3.34 -3.02 -20.79
N ASP A 63 -2.58 -2.45 -21.73
CA ASP A 63 -1.11 -2.60 -21.76
C ASP A 63 -0.44 -1.90 -20.56
N ILE A 64 -0.93 -0.70 -20.21
CA ILE A 64 -0.48 0.05 -19.04
C ILE A 64 -0.78 -0.74 -17.77
N GLU A 65 -2.00 -1.23 -17.63
CA GLU A 65 -2.44 -2.05 -16.51
C GLU A 65 -1.56 -3.28 -16.30
N ASN A 66 -1.30 -4.04 -17.37
CA ASN A 66 -0.41 -5.20 -17.34
C ASN A 66 1.03 -4.83 -16.99
N HIS A 67 1.56 -3.76 -17.57
CA HIS A 67 2.92 -3.29 -17.30
C HIS A 67 3.13 -2.91 -15.82
N TYR A 68 2.17 -2.20 -15.23
CA TYR A 68 2.26 -1.77 -13.83
C TYR A 68 1.91 -2.89 -12.86
N SER A 69 1.00 -3.80 -13.20
CA SER A 69 0.69 -4.99 -12.39
C SER A 69 1.93 -5.85 -12.13
N GLN A 70 2.78 -6.03 -13.14
CA GLN A 70 4.04 -6.78 -12.99
C GLN A 70 5.04 -6.09 -12.04
N LYS A 71 5.00 -4.77 -11.95
CA LYS A 71 5.91 -4.01 -11.07
C LYS A 71 5.46 -4.01 -9.61
N VAL A 72 4.17 -4.14 -9.33
CA VAL A 72 3.62 -4.07 -7.96
C VAL A 72 4.31 -5.08 -7.06
N GLY A 73 4.40 -6.36 -7.46
CA GLY A 73 4.99 -7.42 -6.64
C GLY A 73 6.49 -7.28 -6.38
N THR A 74 7.22 -6.55 -7.24
CA THR A 74 8.69 -6.41 -7.11
C THR A 74 9.11 -5.30 -6.15
N LEU A 75 8.21 -4.39 -5.81
CA LEU A 75 8.50 -3.21 -4.99
C LEU A 75 8.15 -3.40 -3.50
N LEU A 76 7.47 -4.49 -3.15
CA LEU A 76 6.90 -4.67 -1.82
C LEU A 76 7.85 -5.37 -0.84
N THR A 77 7.67 -5.07 0.44
CA THR A 77 8.38 -5.71 1.56
C THR A 77 7.83 -7.09 1.93
N HIS A 78 6.84 -7.59 1.20
CA HIS A 78 6.12 -8.86 1.45
C HIS A 78 5.25 -8.90 2.72
N LEU A 79 5.02 -7.76 3.39
CA LEU A 79 4.01 -7.67 4.45
C LEU A 79 2.60 -7.75 3.88
N TYR A 80 2.43 -7.18 2.70
CA TYR A 80 1.19 -7.19 1.92
C TYR A 80 1.45 -7.75 0.53
N GLU A 81 0.46 -8.45 0.01
CA GLU A 81 0.42 -8.93 -1.36
C GLU A 81 -0.71 -8.25 -2.12
N PRO A 82 -0.50 -7.97 -3.42
CA PRO A 82 -1.55 -7.42 -4.25
C PRO A 82 -2.64 -8.46 -4.47
N LYS A 83 -3.89 -8.10 -4.20
CA LYS A 83 -5.06 -8.98 -4.36
C LYS A 83 -6.10 -8.34 -5.27
N PRO A 84 -6.58 -9.04 -6.30
CA PRO A 84 -7.66 -8.55 -7.13
C PRO A 84 -8.97 -8.44 -6.32
N GLU A 85 -9.85 -7.54 -6.71
CA GLU A 85 -11.16 -7.35 -6.07
C GLU A 85 -12.06 -8.58 -6.28
N LYS A 86 -11.98 -9.17 -7.48
CA LYS A 86 -12.67 -10.41 -7.85
C LYS A 86 -11.69 -11.34 -8.55
N GLU A 87 -11.97 -12.63 -8.48
CA GLU A 87 -11.18 -13.62 -9.22
C GLU A 87 -11.24 -13.34 -10.72
N GLY A 88 -10.06 -13.06 -11.31
CA GLY A 88 -9.91 -12.65 -12.72
C GLY A 88 -9.75 -11.15 -12.97
N ASP A 89 -9.97 -10.30 -11.96
CA ASP A 89 -9.70 -8.87 -12.09
C ASP A 89 -8.18 -8.60 -12.02
N PRO A 90 -7.70 -7.53 -12.68
CA PRO A 90 -6.31 -7.12 -12.53
C PRO A 90 -6.05 -6.59 -11.11
N VAL A 91 -4.88 -6.90 -10.58
CA VAL A 91 -4.40 -6.43 -9.29
C VAL A 91 -4.20 -4.92 -9.27
N PHE A 92 -3.85 -4.39 -10.41
CA PHE A 92 -3.63 -2.98 -10.68
C PHE A 92 -4.65 -2.56 -11.71
N LYS A 93 -5.68 -1.83 -11.31
CA LYS A 93 -6.80 -1.45 -12.16
C LYS A 93 -6.70 0.00 -12.60
N VAL A 94 -6.84 0.24 -13.89
CA VAL A 94 -6.88 1.58 -14.48
C VAL A 94 -8.21 1.78 -15.18
N GLU A 95 -9.06 2.64 -14.64
CA GLU A 95 -10.37 2.91 -15.21
C GLU A 95 -10.52 4.36 -15.70
N LEU A 96 -11.15 4.50 -16.84
CA LEU A 96 -11.66 5.79 -17.33
C LEU A 96 -13.02 6.04 -16.71
N LYS A 97 -13.10 7.05 -15.85
CA LYS A 97 -14.38 7.51 -15.30
C LYS A 97 -14.98 8.58 -16.24
N PRO A 98 -16.19 8.39 -16.74
CA PRO A 98 -16.88 9.42 -17.49
C PRO A 98 -17.13 10.65 -16.62
N PRO A 99 -17.37 11.82 -17.24
CA PRO A 99 -17.76 13.01 -16.50
C PRO A 99 -18.96 12.74 -15.59
N SER A 100 -18.89 13.16 -14.34
CA SER A 100 -20.00 13.07 -13.39
C SER A 100 -20.69 14.42 -13.22
N ALA A 101 -21.82 14.43 -12.50
CA ALA A 101 -22.54 15.68 -12.21
C ALA A 101 -21.71 16.69 -11.38
N GLU A 102 -20.70 16.21 -10.65
CA GLU A 102 -19.81 17.03 -9.83
C GLU A 102 -18.51 17.41 -10.56
N ASP A 103 -18.08 16.60 -11.53
CA ASP A 103 -16.86 16.85 -12.30
C ASP A 103 -17.15 16.69 -13.81
N SER A 104 -17.08 17.82 -14.52
CA SER A 104 -17.42 17.90 -15.94
C SER A 104 -16.38 17.29 -16.88
N ASP A 105 -15.21 16.91 -16.34
CA ASP A 105 -14.13 16.33 -17.12
C ASP A 105 -13.92 14.85 -16.83
N PRO A 106 -13.53 14.06 -17.84
CA PRO A 106 -13.20 12.67 -17.65
C PRO A 106 -11.96 12.53 -16.77
N SER A 107 -12.01 11.59 -15.84
CA SER A 107 -10.89 11.29 -14.94
C SER A 107 -10.39 9.86 -15.12
N ILE A 108 -9.14 9.65 -14.76
CA ILE A 108 -8.54 8.34 -14.67
C ILE A 108 -8.46 7.96 -13.20
N GLU A 109 -9.01 6.82 -12.89
CA GLU A 109 -8.90 6.21 -11.57
C GLU A 109 -7.95 5.03 -11.64
N VAL A 110 -6.95 5.05 -10.76
CA VAL A 110 -6.03 3.92 -10.56
C VAL A 110 -6.30 3.33 -9.20
N THR A 111 -6.65 2.05 -9.15
CA THR A 111 -6.95 1.32 -7.92
C THR A 111 -5.97 0.18 -7.74
N ILE A 112 -5.35 0.12 -6.55
CA ILE A 112 -4.48 -0.99 -6.13
C ILE A 112 -4.99 -1.50 -4.79
N ARG A 113 -5.38 -2.76 -4.73
CA ARG A 113 -5.80 -3.41 -3.50
C ARG A 113 -4.71 -4.33 -2.96
N MET A 114 -4.46 -4.20 -1.66
CA MET A 114 -3.44 -4.94 -0.95
C MET A 114 -4.07 -5.71 0.19
N GLU A 115 -3.69 -6.97 0.35
CA GLU A 115 -4.10 -7.82 1.46
C GLU A 115 -2.87 -8.27 2.25
N ARG A 116 -3.01 -8.39 3.56
CA ARG A 116 -1.92 -8.79 4.44
C ARG A 116 -1.53 -10.24 4.18
N ASN A 117 -0.25 -10.46 3.88
CA ASN A 117 0.31 -11.80 3.63
C ASN A 117 0.75 -12.50 4.94
N VAL A 118 0.99 -11.74 5.99
CA VAL A 118 1.54 -12.26 7.25
C VAL A 118 0.43 -12.53 8.25
N SER A 119 0.20 -13.82 8.53
CA SER A 119 -0.73 -14.31 9.55
C SER A 119 0.07 -14.71 10.79
N SER A 120 0.34 -13.76 11.69
CA SER A 120 0.95 -14.06 13.00
C SER A 120 0.38 -13.14 14.08
N GLY A 121 -0.18 -13.76 15.11
CA GLY A 121 -0.94 -13.24 16.24
C GLY A 121 -0.81 -11.76 16.63
N LEU A 122 0.39 -11.22 16.78
CA LEU A 122 0.59 -9.80 17.14
C LEU A 122 0.38 -8.86 15.95
N LEU A 123 0.74 -9.28 14.75
CA LEU A 123 0.61 -8.46 13.54
C LEU A 123 -0.85 -8.33 13.10
N GLU A 124 -1.68 -9.32 13.38
CA GLU A 124 -3.13 -9.27 13.13
C GLU A 124 -3.83 -8.18 13.93
N ILE A 125 -3.30 -7.86 15.11
CA ILE A 125 -3.88 -6.84 15.98
C ILE A 125 -3.44 -5.42 15.56
N ILE A 126 -2.23 -5.30 15.02
CA ILE A 126 -1.58 -4.00 14.77
C ILE A 126 -1.81 -3.53 13.32
N LEU A 127 -1.79 -4.46 12.36
CA LEU A 127 -1.88 -4.14 10.93
C LEU A 127 -3.30 -4.40 10.39
N PRO A 128 -3.84 -3.52 9.55
CA PRO A 128 -5.11 -3.76 8.88
C PRO A 128 -5.03 -5.02 7.99
N GLU A 129 -6.16 -5.68 7.79
CA GLU A 129 -6.26 -6.88 6.97
C GLU A 129 -6.01 -6.56 5.50
N ASP A 130 -6.60 -5.47 5.03
CA ASP A 130 -6.44 -4.95 3.68
C ASP A 130 -6.35 -3.43 3.67
N TYR A 131 -5.82 -2.89 2.60
CA TYR A 131 -5.92 -1.47 2.28
C TYR A 131 -5.96 -1.26 0.76
N THR A 132 -6.60 -0.18 0.36
CA THR A 132 -6.73 0.18 -1.05
C THR A 132 -6.12 1.54 -1.30
N ILE A 133 -5.30 1.63 -2.33
CA ILE A 133 -4.76 2.90 -2.82
C ILE A 133 -5.58 3.30 -4.04
N ILE A 134 -6.19 4.47 -4.00
CA ILE A 134 -6.94 5.04 -5.10
C ILE A 134 -6.28 6.35 -5.46
N TYR A 135 -5.98 6.51 -6.74
CA TYR A 135 -5.42 7.74 -7.27
C TYR A 135 -6.27 8.25 -8.44
N TYR A 136 -6.67 9.51 -8.36
CA TYR A 136 -7.44 10.17 -9.39
C TYR A 136 -6.59 11.16 -10.15
N MET A 137 -6.70 11.16 -11.47
CA MET A 137 -6.08 12.14 -12.34
C MET A 137 -7.06 12.62 -13.40
N ARG A 138 -7.18 13.93 -13.55
CA ARG A 138 -7.98 14.54 -14.60
C ARG A 138 -7.34 14.25 -15.96
N ARG A 139 -8.16 13.89 -16.94
CA ARG A 139 -7.72 13.70 -18.31
C ARG A 139 -7.97 14.97 -19.09
N ASP A 140 -6.92 15.59 -19.59
CA ASP A 140 -7.04 16.68 -20.54
C ASP A 140 -7.44 16.12 -21.91
N VAL A 141 -8.72 16.15 -22.20
CA VAL A 141 -9.23 15.85 -23.56
C VAL A 141 -8.96 17.08 -24.40
N GLN A 142 -7.96 17.03 -25.27
CA GLN A 142 -7.84 18.04 -26.31
C GLN A 142 -9.08 17.95 -27.18
N PRO A 143 -9.80 19.06 -27.38
CA PRO A 143 -10.91 19.05 -28.32
C PRO A 143 -10.38 18.63 -29.70
N ALA A 144 -11.05 17.67 -30.32
CA ALA A 144 -10.74 17.26 -31.68
C ALA A 144 -10.88 18.51 -32.57
N GLY A 145 -9.74 19.00 -33.11
CA GLY A 145 -9.68 20.09 -34.06
C GLY A 145 -10.23 19.70 -35.40
#